data_1e385484b699526b1afdb623d493d169
#
_entry.id   1e385484b699526b1afdb623d493d169
#
_cell.length_a   1.000
_cell.length_b   1.000
_cell.length_c   1.000
_cell.angle_alpha   90.00
_cell.angle_beta   90.00
_cell.angle_gamma   90.00
#
_symmetry.space_group_name_H-M   'P 1'
#
loop_
_entity.id
_entity.type
_entity.pdbx_description
1 polymer ?
#
loop_
_entity_poly.entity_id
_entity_poly.type
_entity_poly.pdbx_seq_one_letter_code
_entity_poly.pdbx_strand_id
1 'polypeptide(L)'
;VCETLKIEFTQQTIQAKSASGESPEEVAREGRYAVFSEILQPNDLLLTAHHQDDQAETVLLQLVRGAGPKGLAAMPVIKPLGRGFLVRPLLNSSRRDLQAYAEQNHLNWIEDESNTNTHFSRNFIRHEVLPLLAQRWPEVAKTLARTAAHCADAQNLLEDSAQQDLFAGVGSMPGTLSVSFLLQLPLSRQRQLLRFWLQQQNHILPGTIKMQQIIQDMLGAKVDKAPCVGWDEVELRRYRDDLHVMKRLQPHDQTQVWDWDTQSDLTLQTVGVLRATLTEGTGFRAGLKDVTVRFRQGGEVCRLPNRGCQHTLKNLFWEWNVLPWERDRIPLVFVADSLAAAPGYFVAEAFMAAANEPGYHFSFDPFP
;
A
#
# COMPACT_ATOMS: atom_id res chain seq x y z
N VAL A 1 27.76 -0.57 31.48
CA VAL A 1 28.14 0.52 30.57
C VAL A 1 27.22 1.73 30.76
N CYS A 2 25.88 1.60 30.63
CA CYS A 2 24.97 2.74 30.77
C CYS A 2 25.05 3.41 32.14
N GLU A 3 25.12 2.61 33.22
CA GLU A 3 25.35 3.11 34.59
C GLU A 3 26.67 3.88 34.73
N THR A 4 27.75 3.33 34.17
CA THR A 4 29.09 3.93 34.23
C THR A 4 29.12 5.27 33.46
N LEU A 5 28.39 5.35 32.34
CA LEU A 5 28.30 6.56 31.51
C LEU A 5 27.16 7.50 31.93
N LYS A 6 26.37 7.13 32.97
CA LYS A 6 25.17 7.88 33.44
C LYS A 6 24.18 8.16 32.31
N ILE A 7 23.99 7.17 31.43
CA ILE A 7 23.02 7.21 30.31
C ILE A 7 21.80 6.41 30.73
N GLU A 8 20.61 6.93 30.41
CA GLU A 8 19.35 6.24 30.65
C GLU A 8 19.30 4.91 29.86
N PHE A 9 18.77 3.87 30.49
CA PHE A 9 18.68 2.54 29.92
C PHE A 9 17.22 2.07 29.93
N THR A 10 16.72 1.66 28.77
CA THR A 10 15.41 1.02 28.61
C THR A 10 15.56 -0.36 28.00
N GLN A 11 14.84 -1.35 28.55
CA GLN A 11 14.82 -2.71 28.05
C GLN A 11 13.41 -3.11 27.65
N GLN A 12 13.26 -3.72 26.47
CA GLN A 12 12.00 -4.28 26.00
C GLN A 12 12.20 -5.67 25.43
N THR A 13 11.32 -6.61 25.82
CA THR A 13 11.35 -7.99 25.33
C THR A 13 10.45 -8.11 24.09
N ILE A 14 10.95 -8.72 23.03
CA ILE A 14 10.17 -9.03 21.83
C ILE A 14 9.95 -10.53 21.69
N GLN A 15 8.82 -10.94 21.15
CA GLN A 15 8.56 -12.34 20.79
C GLN A 15 8.87 -12.53 19.30
N ALA A 16 10.03 -13.12 19.01
CA ALA A 16 10.46 -13.45 17.65
C ALA A 16 10.22 -14.93 17.34
N LYS A 17 8.94 -15.30 17.06
CA LYS A 17 8.61 -16.64 16.57
C LYS A 17 8.51 -16.60 15.05
N SER A 18 9.45 -17.28 14.36
CA SER A 18 9.40 -17.43 12.90
C SER A 18 8.35 -18.50 12.52
N ALA A 19 7.56 -18.20 11.49
CA ALA A 19 6.72 -19.19 10.82
C ALA A 19 7.60 -20.10 9.92
N SER A 20 7.01 -21.22 9.46
CA SER A 20 7.73 -22.15 8.56
C SER A 20 8.13 -21.42 7.27
N GLY A 21 9.43 -21.34 6.99
CA GLY A 21 9.99 -20.66 5.81
C GLY A 21 10.51 -19.24 6.03
N GLU A 22 10.31 -18.64 7.20
CA GLU A 22 10.85 -17.34 7.55
C GLU A 22 12.22 -17.45 8.23
N SER A 23 13.11 -16.50 7.95
CA SER A 23 14.40 -16.40 8.64
C SER A 23 14.19 -15.89 10.07
N PRO A 24 14.60 -16.63 11.11
CA PRO A 24 14.50 -16.16 12.51
C PRO A 24 15.21 -14.81 12.74
N GLU A 25 16.30 -14.56 12.02
CA GLU A 25 17.05 -13.30 12.08
C GLU A 25 16.20 -12.14 11.53
N GLU A 26 15.49 -12.36 10.43
CA GLU A 26 14.64 -11.34 9.78
C GLU A 26 13.46 -11.00 10.68
N VAL A 27 12.78 -11.99 11.23
CA VAL A 27 11.67 -11.81 12.19
C VAL A 27 12.12 -11.06 13.45
N ALA A 28 13.28 -11.45 14.02
CA ALA A 28 13.85 -10.76 15.19
C ALA A 28 14.25 -9.31 14.86
N ARG A 29 14.75 -9.08 13.64
CA ARG A 29 15.08 -7.73 13.15
C ARG A 29 13.82 -6.87 13.01
N GLU A 30 12.80 -7.39 12.36
CA GLU A 30 11.51 -6.68 12.18
C GLU A 30 10.89 -6.33 13.53
N GLY A 31 10.83 -7.27 14.45
CA GLY A 31 10.33 -7.03 15.81
C GLY A 31 11.11 -5.92 16.54
N ARG A 32 12.46 -5.90 16.44
CA ARG A 32 13.24 -4.80 17.02
C ARG A 32 12.93 -3.45 16.40
N TYR A 33 12.81 -3.38 15.06
CA TYR A 33 12.53 -2.12 14.39
C TYR A 33 11.10 -1.64 14.62
N ALA A 34 10.13 -2.54 14.82
CA ALA A 34 8.77 -2.18 15.22
C ALA A 34 8.77 -1.46 16.58
N VAL A 35 9.43 -2.04 17.57
CA VAL A 35 9.59 -1.41 18.91
C VAL A 35 10.28 -0.05 18.82
N PHE A 36 11.37 0.05 18.07
CA PHE A 36 12.04 1.34 17.89
C PHE A 36 11.15 2.39 17.22
N SER A 37 10.36 1.96 16.24
CA SER A 37 9.40 2.84 15.55
C SER A 37 8.32 3.39 16.47
N GLU A 38 7.88 2.61 17.46
CA GLU A 38 6.87 3.02 18.46
C GLU A 38 7.42 4.00 19.50
N ILE A 39 8.66 3.80 19.93
CA ILE A 39 9.31 4.60 21.00
C ILE A 39 9.74 5.97 20.48
N LEU A 40 10.22 6.07 19.23
CA LEU A 40 10.77 7.29 18.68
C LEU A 40 9.76 8.44 18.66
N GLN A 41 10.17 9.57 19.23
CA GLN A 41 9.43 10.82 19.16
C GLN A 41 9.81 11.63 17.89
N PRO A 42 9.06 12.69 17.53
CA PRO A 42 9.44 13.56 16.42
C PRO A 42 10.85 14.13 16.60
N ASN A 43 11.67 14.00 15.55
CA ASN A 43 13.08 14.41 15.49
C ASN A 43 14.07 13.54 16.31
N ASP A 44 13.64 12.48 16.95
CA ASP A 44 14.58 11.55 17.59
C ASP A 44 15.46 10.83 16.56
N LEU A 45 16.69 10.57 16.94
CA LEU A 45 17.68 9.84 16.12
C LEU A 45 18.02 8.50 16.78
N LEU A 46 17.61 7.40 16.15
CA LEU A 46 18.10 6.07 16.51
C LEU A 46 19.45 5.82 15.84
N LEU A 47 20.51 5.77 16.61
CA LEU A 47 21.86 5.48 16.11
C LEU A 47 22.11 3.97 16.08
N THR A 48 22.63 3.47 14.95
CA THR A 48 23.08 2.09 14.84
C THR A 48 24.51 2.03 14.34
N ALA A 49 25.28 1.06 14.83
CA ALA A 49 26.72 0.90 14.56
C ALA A 49 27.01 0.10 13.26
N HIS A 50 26.12 0.16 12.26
CA HIS A 50 26.43 -0.42 10.96
C HIS A 50 27.63 0.29 10.33
N HIS A 51 28.54 -0.48 9.75
CA HIS A 51 29.79 0.00 9.19
C HIS A 51 29.98 -0.40 7.72
N GLN A 52 31.12 -0.07 7.13
CA GLN A 52 31.39 -0.26 5.69
C GLN A 52 31.32 -1.74 5.26
N ASP A 53 31.80 -2.66 6.10
CA ASP A 53 31.74 -4.10 5.81
C ASP A 53 30.29 -4.61 5.81
N ASP A 54 29.43 -4.12 6.71
CA ASP A 54 27.98 -4.41 6.69
C ASP A 54 27.32 -3.92 5.41
N GLN A 55 27.79 -2.79 4.87
CA GLN A 55 27.32 -2.28 3.59
C GLN A 55 27.70 -3.22 2.45
N ALA A 56 28.94 -3.70 2.44
CA ALA A 56 29.44 -4.66 1.45
C ALA A 56 28.66 -5.99 1.51
N GLU A 57 28.42 -6.53 2.72
CA GLU A 57 27.58 -7.71 2.93
C GLU A 57 26.18 -7.52 2.33
N THR A 58 25.59 -6.36 2.61
CA THR A 58 24.23 -6.05 2.12
C THR A 58 24.19 -5.94 0.60
N VAL A 59 25.18 -5.31 -0.02
CA VAL A 59 25.29 -5.23 -1.50
C VAL A 59 25.35 -6.62 -2.11
N LEU A 60 26.21 -7.51 -1.59
CA LEU A 60 26.34 -8.87 -2.09
C LEU A 60 25.05 -9.68 -1.92
N LEU A 61 24.39 -9.57 -0.75
CA LEU A 61 23.09 -10.21 -0.53
C LEU A 61 22.03 -9.74 -1.52
N GLN A 62 21.97 -8.45 -1.79
CA GLN A 62 21.03 -7.89 -2.75
C GLN A 62 21.35 -8.27 -4.19
N LEU A 63 22.64 -8.36 -4.51
CA LEU A 63 23.10 -8.76 -5.85
C LEU A 63 22.67 -10.20 -6.18
N VAL A 64 22.89 -11.15 -5.27
CA VAL A 64 22.50 -12.57 -5.48
C VAL A 64 20.99 -12.79 -5.47
N ARG A 65 20.23 -11.85 -4.90
CA ARG A 65 18.76 -11.83 -4.97
C ARG A 65 18.23 -11.18 -6.26
N GLY A 66 19.09 -10.69 -7.15
CA GLY A 66 18.71 -10.03 -8.39
C GLY A 66 18.08 -8.64 -8.20
N ALA A 67 18.48 -7.92 -7.15
CA ALA A 67 17.94 -6.60 -6.85
C ALA A 67 18.34 -5.55 -7.91
N GLY A 68 17.44 -4.62 -8.20
CA GLY A 68 17.71 -3.43 -8.99
C GLY A 68 18.42 -2.32 -8.18
N PRO A 69 18.58 -1.11 -8.77
CA PRO A 69 19.32 0.00 -8.15
C PRO A 69 18.91 0.30 -6.71
N LYS A 70 17.60 0.31 -6.41
CA LYS A 70 17.09 0.52 -5.05
C LYS A 70 17.61 -0.48 -4.02
N GLY A 71 17.68 -1.78 -4.37
CA GLY A 71 18.21 -2.79 -3.47
C GLY A 71 19.74 -2.73 -3.37
N LEU A 72 20.43 -2.50 -4.50
CA LEU A 72 21.89 -2.37 -4.56
C LEU A 72 22.40 -1.08 -3.88
N ALA A 73 21.55 -0.07 -3.69
CA ALA A 73 21.84 1.09 -2.84
C ALA A 73 22.06 0.71 -1.37
N ALA A 74 21.70 -0.50 -0.99
CA ALA A 74 21.90 -1.13 0.31
C ALA A 74 21.36 -0.28 1.48
N MET A 75 22.20 0.13 2.43
CA MET A 75 21.74 0.88 3.61
C MET A 75 21.99 2.38 3.43
N PRO A 76 20.97 3.25 3.51
CA PRO A 76 21.19 4.70 3.56
C PRO A 76 21.79 5.13 4.91
N VAL A 77 22.54 6.25 4.90
CA VAL A 77 23.09 6.86 6.13
C VAL A 77 21.97 7.27 7.07
N ILE A 78 20.90 7.83 6.54
CA ILE A 78 19.71 8.25 7.29
C ILE A 78 18.46 7.79 6.56
N LYS A 79 17.44 7.34 7.31
CA LYS A 79 16.11 7.04 6.79
C LYS A 79 15.03 7.31 7.84
N PRO A 80 13.80 7.67 7.46
CA PRO A 80 12.68 7.74 8.39
C PRO A 80 12.43 6.41 9.10
N LEU A 81 12.07 6.46 10.38
CA LEU A 81 11.64 5.33 11.20
C LEU A 81 10.63 5.82 12.24
N GLY A 82 9.39 5.34 12.17
CA GLY A 82 8.30 5.85 13.00
C GLY A 82 8.14 7.36 12.87
N ARG A 83 8.21 8.08 13.98
CA ARG A 83 8.14 9.55 14.01
C ARG A 83 9.52 10.23 13.98
N GLY A 84 10.61 9.45 14.05
CA GLY A 84 11.98 9.91 14.03
C GLY A 84 12.79 9.36 12.85
N PHE A 85 14.10 9.22 13.04
CA PHE A 85 15.02 8.78 12.00
C PHE A 85 15.96 7.69 12.50
N LEU A 86 16.29 6.74 11.64
CA LEU A 86 17.39 5.79 11.83
C LEU A 86 18.64 6.34 11.15
N VAL A 87 19.73 6.47 11.91
CA VAL A 87 21.01 7.03 11.43
C VAL A 87 22.13 6.01 11.61
N ARG A 88 23.04 5.94 10.64
CA ARG A 88 24.21 5.05 10.62
C ARG A 88 25.50 5.85 10.49
N PRO A 89 25.98 6.45 11.57
CA PRO A 89 27.13 7.38 11.49
C PRO A 89 28.44 6.69 11.10
N LEU A 90 28.58 5.38 11.36
CA LEU A 90 29.80 4.61 11.09
C LEU A 90 29.82 3.93 9.72
N LEU A 91 28.83 4.20 8.83
CA LEU A 91 28.67 3.47 7.58
C LEU A 91 29.87 3.63 6.61
N ASN A 92 30.65 4.68 6.77
CA ASN A 92 31.86 4.94 5.99
C ASN A 92 33.16 4.47 6.68
N SER A 93 33.09 3.96 7.91
CA SER A 93 34.24 3.43 8.67
C SER A 93 34.39 1.94 8.41
N SER A 94 35.60 1.47 8.19
CA SER A 94 35.85 0.03 8.07
C SER A 94 35.79 -0.67 9.44
N ARG A 95 35.49 -1.97 9.45
CA ARG A 95 35.56 -2.77 10.66
C ARG A 95 36.93 -2.71 11.27
N ARG A 96 38.00 -2.72 10.46
CA ARG A 96 39.37 -2.61 10.88
C ARG A 96 39.65 -1.32 11.65
N ASP A 97 39.19 -0.18 11.16
CA ASP A 97 39.38 1.11 11.82
C ASP A 97 38.65 1.16 13.16
N LEU A 98 37.43 0.57 13.22
CA LEU A 98 36.65 0.49 14.45
C LEU A 98 37.32 -0.41 15.50
N GLN A 99 37.92 -1.54 15.09
CA GLN A 99 38.68 -2.40 15.98
C GLN A 99 39.92 -1.69 16.49
N ALA A 100 40.69 -1.05 15.62
CA ALA A 100 41.87 -0.27 16.02
C ALA A 100 41.51 0.83 17.02
N TYR A 101 40.38 1.54 16.80
CA TYR A 101 39.89 2.54 17.74
C TYR A 101 39.51 1.93 19.09
N ALA A 102 38.82 0.78 19.10
CA ALA A 102 38.43 0.11 20.34
C ALA A 102 39.67 -0.37 21.16
N GLU A 103 40.67 -0.93 20.48
CA GLU A 103 41.95 -1.34 21.11
C GLU A 103 42.69 -0.14 21.67
N GLN A 104 42.84 0.92 20.91
CA GLN A 104 43.53 2.17 21.33
C GLN A 104 42.88 2.83 22.55
N ASN A 105 41.54 2.72 22.66
CA ASN A 105 40.79 3.28 23.78
C ASN A 105 40.48 2.27 24.88
N HIS A 106 41.05 1.08 24.82
CA HIS A 106 40.83 0.02 25.82
C HIS A 106 39.36 -0.32 26.07
N LEU A 107 38.55 -0.33 25.01
CA LEU A 107 37.12 -0.66 25.09
C LEU A 107 36.97 -2.18 25.19
N ASN A 108 36.11 -2.63 26.11
CA ASN A 108 35.75 -4.03 26.22
C ASN A 108 34.45 -4.28 25.43
N TRP A 109 34.44 -5.35 24.63
CA TRP A 109 33.26 -5.81 23.91
C TRP A 109 33.03 -7.31 24.12
N ILE A 110 31.83 -7.74 23.85
CA ILE A 110 31.44 -9.16 23.91
C ILE A 110 31.26 -9.63 22.46
N GLU A 111 31.87 -10.77 22.12
CA GLU A 111 31.61 -11.44 20.84
C GLU A 111 30.42 -12.38 21.02
N ASP A 112 29.40 -12.19 20.16
CA ASP A 112 28.24 -13.08 20.11
C ASP A 112 28.60 -14.33 19.30
N GLU A 113 28.49 -15.51 19.93
CA GLU A 113 28.81 -16.81 19.33
C GLU A 113 27.98 -17.07 18.04
N SER A 114 26.79 -16.52 17.93
CA SER A 114 25.96 -16.65 16.73
C SER A 114 26.56 -16.03 15.47
N ASN A 115 27.52 -15.08 15.63
CA ASN A 115 28.22 -14.45 14.52
C ASN A 115 29.10 -15.39 13.71
N THR A 116 29.48 -16.54 14.27
CA THR A 116 30.34 -17.54 13.61
C THR A 116 29.54 -18.55 12.78
N ASN A 117 28.21 -18.61 12.94
CA ASN A 117 27.38 -19.61 12.28
C ASN A 117 27.14 -19.23 10.79
N THR A 118 27.90 -19.88 9.90
CA THR A 118 27.87 -19.68 8.45
C THR A 118 26.62 -20.26 7.78
N HIS A 119 25.71 -20.91 8.51
CA HIS A 119 24.39 -21.31 7.98
C HIS A 119 23.55 -20.10 7.60
N PHE A 120 23.76 -18.97 8.26
CA PHE A 120 23.12 -17.70 7.89
C PHE A 120 23.84 -17.06 6.71
N SER A 121 23.09 -16.69 5.67
CA SER A 121 23.62 -16.13 4.42
C SER A 121 24.53 -14.91 4.65
N ARG A 122 24.21 -14.07 5.64
CA ARG A 122 25.03 -12.89 5.97
C ARG A 122 26.39 -13.30 6.55
N ASN A 123 26.41 -14.25 7.49
CA ASN A 123 27.64 -14.77 8.08
C ASN A 123 28.47 -15.51 7.04
N PHE A 124 27.84 -16.27 6.13
CA PHE A 124 28.54 -16.92 5.02
C PHE A 124 29.27 -15.88 4.15
N ILE A 125 28.60 -14.79 3.77
CA ILE A 125 29.25 -13.71 3.02
C ILE A 125 30.39 -13.09 3.82
N ARG A 126 30.23 -12.86 5.11
CA ARG A 126 31.21 -12.24 5.99
C ARG A 126 32.48 -13.10 6.17
N HIS A 127 32.31 -14.42 6.36
CA HIS A 127 33.40 -15.30 6.74
C HIS A 127 34.02 -16.04 5.55
N GLU A 128 33.29 -16.30 4.48
CA GLU A 128 33.76 -17.08 3.35
C GLU A 128 33.93 -16.21 2.08
N VAL A 129 32.94 -15.43 1.70
CA VAL A 129 32.93 -14.73 0.40
C VAL A 129 33.79 -13.47 0.44
N LEU A 130 33.58 -12.57 1.38
CA LEU A 130 34.36 -11.33 1.49
C LEU A 130 35.84 -11.55 1.70
N PRO A 131 36.31 -12.47 2.59
CA PRO A 131 37.71 -12.77 2.71
C PRO A 131 38.35 -13.34 1.44
N LEU A 132 37.62 -14.20 0.71
CA LEU A 132 38.09 -14.72 -0.58
C LEU A 132 38.28 -13.61 -1.60
N LEU A 133 37.31 -12.69 -1.71
CA LEU A 133 37.40 -11.53 -2.58
C LEU A 133 38.56 -10.60 -2.16
N ALA A 134 38.72 -10.38 -0.86
CA ALA A 134 39.77 -9.50 -0.32
C ALA A 134 41.19 -10.00 -0.59
N GLN A 135 41.41 -11.31 -0.74
CA GLN A 135 42.70 -11.86 -1.14
C GLN A 135 43.15 -11.29 -2.51
N ARG A 136 42.24 -11.08 -3.43
CA ARG A 136 42.53 -10.54 -4.76
C ARG A 136 42.33 -9.03 -4.83
N TRP A 137 41.36 -8.51 -4.11
CA TRP A 137 40.98 -7.09 -4.07
C TRP A 137 40.90 -6.61 -2.60
N PRO A 138 41.99 -6.18 -1.99
CA PRO A 138 42.01 -5.82 -0.56
C PRO A 138 40.98 -4.78 -0.15
N GLU A 139 40.64 -3.83 -1.04
CA GLU A 139 39.67 -2.76 -0.80
C GLU A 139 38.25 -3.12 -1.27
N VAL A 140 37.90 -4.40 -1.38
CA VAL A 140 36.60 -4.84 -1.93
C VAL A 140 35.41 -4.27 -1.17
N ALA A 141 35.46 -4.22 0.16
CA ALA A 141 34.37 -3.66 0.98
C ALA A 141 34.11 -2.17 0.65
N LYS A 142 35.18 -1.38 0.54
CA LYS A 142 35.13 0.02 0.14
C LYS A 142 34.61 0.21 -1.28
N THR A 143 34.99 -0.68 -2.19
CA THR A 143 34.51 -0.66 -3.59
C THR A 143 33.03 -0.98 -3.67
N LEU A 144 32.55 -1.98 -2.93
CA LEU A 144 31.14 -2.32 -2.85
C LEU A 144 30.30 -1.20 -2.21
N ALA A 145 30.81 -0.58 -1.12
CA ALA A 145 30.14 0.58 -0.51
C ALA A 145 30.03 1.76 -1.48
N ARG A 146 31.07 2.01 -2.28
CA ARG A 146 31.02 3.03 -3.36
C ARG A 146 30.01 2.68 -4.44
N THR A 147 29.94 1.42 -4.84
CA THR A 147 28.90 0.95 -5.80
C THR A 147 27.50 1.18 -5.24
N ALA A 148 27.28 0.92 -3.94
CA ALA A 148 26.00 1.21 -3.29
C ALA A 148 25.66 2.70 -3.36
N ALA A 149 26.61 3.60 -3.14
CA ALA A 149 26.40 5.05 -3.27
C ALA A 149 26.00 5.44 -4.70
N HIS A 150 26.70 4.91 -5.73
CA HIS A 150 26.31 5.15 -7.13
C HIS A 150 24.90 4.61 -7.46
N CYS A 151 24.54 3.44 -6.91
CA CYS A 151 23.18 2.92 -7.06
C CYS A 151 22.13 3.79 -6.34
N ALA A 152 22.47 4.38 -5.20
CA ALA A 152 21.60 5.33 -4.49
C ALA A 152 21.37 6.59 -5.32
N ASP A 153 22.43 7.17 -5.89
CA ASP A 153 22.31 8.34 -6.78
C ASP A 153 21.45 8.04 -8.00
N ALA A 154 21.68 6.89 -8.64
CA ALA A 154 20.87 6.45 -9.77
C ALA A 154 19.40 6.25 -9.38
N GLN A 155 19.14 5.70 -8.19
CA GLN A 155 17.77 5.52 -7.67
C GLN A 155 17.07 6.86 -7.43
N ASN A 156 17.77 7.85 -6.88
CA ASN A 156 17.24 9.20 -6.68
C ASN A 156 16.82 9.83 -8.01
N LEU A 157 17.67 9.74 -9.05
CA LEU A 157 17.35 10.24 -10.40
C LEU A 157 16.13 9.52 -11.00
N LEU A 158 16.00 8.21 -10.77
CA LEU A 158 14.82 7.44 -11.20
C LEU A 158 13.55 7.87 -10.44
N GLU A 159 13.65 8.14 -9.15
CA GLU A 159 12.52 8.61 -8.35
C GLU A 159 12.11 10.03 -8.76
N ASP A 160 13.05 10.94 -8.98
CA ASP A 160 12.77 12.29 -9.49
C ASP A 160 12.07 12.26 -10.86
N SER A 161 12.56 11.42 -11.77
CA SER A 161 11.91 11.23 -13.07
C SER A 161 10.48 10.66 -12.92
N ALA A 162 10.30 9.68 -12.02
CA ALA A 162 8.99 9.08 -11.80
C ALA A 162 8.02 10.06 -11.11
N GLN A 163 8.52 10.94 -10.24
CA GLN A 163 7.72 12.01 -9.63
C GLN A 163 7.20 13.00 -10.69
N GLN A 164 8.07 13.40 -11.63
CA GLN A 164 7.68 14.27 -12.75
C GLN A 164 6.64 13.59 -13.64
N ASP A 165 6.86 12.30 -13.97
CA ASP A 165 5.92 11.50 -14.75
C ASP A 165 4.58 11.33 -14.03
N LEU A 166 4.59 11.13 -12.71
CA LEU A 166 3.36 11.02 -11.93
C LEU A 166 2.55 12.30 -11.96
N PHE A 167 3.23 13.45 -11.82
CA PHE A 167 2.56 14.75 -11.89
C PHE A 167 1.92 15.00 -13.26
N ALA A 168 2.60 14.62 -14.34
CA ALA A 168 2.08 14.77 -15.70
C ALA A 168 1.01 13.71 -16.06
N GLY A 169 1.07 12.55 -15.44
CA GLY A 169 0.20 11.40 -15.73
C GLY A 169 -0.96 11.19 -14.76
N VAL A 170 -1.32 12.20 -13.98
CA VAL A 170 -2.51 12.12 -13.10
C VAL A 170 -3.75 11.82 -13.95
N GLY A 171 -4.55 10.85 -13.51
CA GLY A 171 -5.80 10.51 -14.18
C GLY A 171 -6.93 11.51 -13.92
N SER A 172 -8.11 11.17 -14.36
CA SER A 172 -9.29 12.05 -14.22
C SER A 172 -9.84 12.11 -12.79
N MET A 173 -9.48 11.14 -11.94
CA MET A 173 -9.89 11.04 -10.53
C MET A 173 -8.68 11.13 -9.60
N PRO A 174 -8.86 11.63 -8.37
CA PRO A 174 -7.77 11.64 -7.39
C PRO A 174 -7.16 10.25 -7.15
N GLY A 175 -5.84 10.16 -7.14
CA GLY A 175 -5.13 8.92 -6.92
C GLY A 175 -5.05 7.96 -8.11
N THR A 176 -5.67 8.27 -9.25
CA THR A 176 -5.60 7.46 -10.47
C THR A 176 -4.43 7.87 -11.37
N LEU A 177 -4.05 6.97 -12.29
CA LEU A 177 -2.98 7.19 -13.26
C LEU A 177 -3.51 7.02 -14.68
N SER A 178 -3.22 7.98 -15.58
CA SER A 178 -3.69 7.99 -16.96
C SER A 178 -3.00 6.91 -17.81
N VAL A 179 -3.79 6.06 -18.44
CA VAL A 179 -3.32 5.03 -19.38
C VAL A 179 -2.77 5.67 -20.66
N SER A 180 -3.43 6.69 -21.21
CA SER A 180 -3.00 7.39 -22.41
C SER A 180 -1.64 8.07 -22.21
N PHE A 181 -1.38 8.62 -21.04
CA PHE A 181 -0.06 9.14 -20.68
C PHE A 181 0.98 8.01 -20.57
N LEU A 182 0.66 6.92 -19.86
CA LEU A 182 1.57 5.77 -19.74
C LEU A 182 1.98 5.23 -21.12
N LEU A 183 1.07 5.14 -22.06
CA LEU A 183 1.34 4.64 -23.41
C LEU A 183 2.31 5.53 -24.22
N GLN A 184 2.48 6.79 -23.86
CA GLN A 184 3.45 7.70 -24.48
C GLN A 184 4.87 7.48 -23.95
N LEU A 185 5.01 6.82 -22.80
CA LEU A 185 6.32 6.58 -22.19
C LEU A 185 7.00 5.32 -22.75
N PRO A 186 8.33 5.28 -22.82
CA PRO A 186 9.07 4.05 -23.05
C PRO A 186 8.78 3.02 -21.95
N LEU A 187 8.88 1.73 -22.27
CA LEU A 187 8.57 0.62 -21.36
C LEU A 187 9.30 0.70 -20.01
N SER A 188 10.55 1.17 -19.99
CA SER A 188 11.32 1.36 -18.75
C SER A 188 10.70 2.42 -17.85
N ARG A 189 10.24 3.55 -18.40
CA ARG A 189 9.56 4.61 -17.64
C ARG A 189 8.15 4.18 -17.21
N GLN A 190 7.41 3.43 -18.05
CA GLN A 190 6.13 2.84 -17.64
C GLN A 190 6.28 1.99 -16.38
N ARG A 191 7.28 1.09 -16.35
CA ARG A 191 7.56 0.23 -15.19
C ARG A 191 7.94 1.06 -13.95
N GLN A 192 8.78 2.07 -14.14
CA GLN A 192 9.25 2.92 -13.05
C GLN A 192 8.09 3.75 -12.48
N LEU A 193 7.29 4.37 -13.33
CA LEU A 193 6.13 5.15 -12.92
C LEU A 193 5.09 4.30 -12.20
N LEU A 194 4.75 3.12 -12.72
CA LEU A 194 3.81 2.20 -12.06
C LEU A 194 4.32 1.78 -10.68
N ARG A 195 5.62 1.42 -10.54
CA ARG A 195 6.20 1.08 -9.24
C ARG A 195 6.16 2.24 -8.26
N PHE A 196 6.53 3.43 -8.73
CA PHE A 196 6.54 4.64 -7.92
C PHE A 196 5.12 5.01 -7.46
N TRP A 197 4.15 5.02 -8.36
CA TRP A 197 2.75 5.31 -8.07
C TRP A 197 2.14 4.33 -7.05
N LEU A 198 2.34 3.01 -7.24
CA LEU A 198 1.88 1.98 -6.29
C LEU A 198 2.51 2.16 -4.90
N GLN A 199 3.77 2.55 -4.84
CA GLN A 199 4.50 2.79 -3.59
C GLN A 199 3.97 4.04 -2.88
N GLN A 200 3.66 5.12 -3.61
CA GLN A 200 3.05 6.33 -3.06
C GLN A 200 1.65 6.07 -2.47
N GLN A 201 0.93 5.09 -3.02
CA GLN A 201 -0.36 4.64 -2.51
C GLN A 201 -0.24 3.61 -1.36
N ASN A 202 0.99 3.37 -0.85
CA ASN A 202 1.29 2.40 0.22
C ASN A 202 0.87 0.96 -0.09
N HIS A 203 0.87 0.57 -1.37
CA HIS A 203 0.59 -0.81 -1.76
C HIS A 203 1.85 -1.65 -1.89
N ILE A 204 1.71 -2.96 -1.60
CA ILE A 204 2.76 -3.95 -1.84
C ILE A 204 3.08 -3.99 -3.34
N LEU A 205 4.36 -3.91 -3.67
CA LEU A 205 4.79 -3.91 -5.07
C LEU A 205 4.69 -5.31 -5.68
N PRO A 206 4.14 -5.43 -6.91
CA PRO A 206 4.11 -6.70 -7.61
C PRO A 206 5.51 -7.14 -8.04
N GLY A 207 5.75 -8.46 -8.06
CA GLY A 207 6.97 -9.05 -8.61
C GLY A 207 7.10 -8.79 -10.12
N THR A 208 8.26 -9.10 -10.69
CA THR A 208 8.61 -8.79 -12.08
C THR A 208 7.62 -9.38 -13.10
N ILE A 209 7.22 -10.64 -12.92
CA ILE A 209 6.26 -11.31 -13.82
C ILE A 209 4.89 -10.62 -13.76
N LYS A 210 4.43 -10.31 -12.55
CA LYS A 210 3.14 -9.64 -12.34
C LYS A 210 3.16 -8.21 -12.89
N MET A 211 4.25 -7.48 -12.74
CA MET A 211 4.42 -6.15 -13.34
C MET A 211 4.35 -6.19 -14.87
N GLN A 212 4.93 -7.22 -15.48
CA GLN A 212 4.84 -7.42 -16.94
C GLN A 212 3.40 -7.71 -17.37
N GLN A 213 2.68 -8.56 -16.62
CA GLN A 213 1.26 -8.83 -16.84
C GLN A 213 0.43 -7.55 -16.73
N ILE A 214 0.66 -6.72 -15.70
CA ILE A 214 -0.02 -5.42 -15.52
C ILE A 214 0.15 -4.56 -16.78
N ILE A 215 1.37 -4.41 -17.28
CA ILE A 215 1.62 -3.59 -18.47
C ILE A 215 0.89 -4.15 -19.69
N GLN A 216 0.93 -5.46 -19.92
CA GLN A 216 0.27 -6.08 -21.05
C GLN A 216 -1.25 -6.00 -20.97
N ASP A 217 -1.82 -6.37 -19.83
CA ASP A 217 -3.28 -6.50 -19.68
C ASP A 217 -3.97 -5.15 -19.48
N MET A 218 -3.33 -4.21 -18.74
CA MET A 218 -3.94 -2.90 -18.47
C MET A 218 -3.75 -1.93 -19.61
N LEU A 219 -2.53 -1.83 -20.16
CA LEU A 219 -2.27 -0.87 -21.23
C LEU A 219 -2.70 -1.39 -22.59
N GLY A 220 -2.64 -2.72 -22.83
CA GLY A 220 -3.07 -3.35 -24.09
C GLY A 220 -4.58 -3.58 -24.22
N ALA A 221 -5.36 -3.42 -23.15
CA ALA A 221 -6.80 -3.65 -23.21
C ALA A 221 -7.52 -2.59 -24.06
N LYS A 222 -8.60 -3.01 -24.75
CA LYS A 222 -9.53 -2.07 -25.40
C LYS A 222 -10.26 -1.23 -24.34
N VAL A 223 -10.67 -0.01 -24.75
CA VAL A 223 -11.29 1.00 -23.85
C VAL A 223 -12.57 0.50 -23.17
N ASP A 224 -13.32 -0.38 -23.84
CA ASP A 224 -14.62 -0.91 -23.35
C ASP A 224 -14.45 -2.09 -22.39
N LYS A 225 -13.25 -2.62 -22.22
CA LYS A 225 -12.96 -3.66 -21.25
C LYS A 225 -12.52 -3.02 -19.93
N ALA A 226 -12.93 -3.64 -18.83
CA ALA A 226 -12.49 -3.28 -17.49
C ALA A 226 -11.56 -4.39 -16.95
N PRO A 227 -10.29 -4.45 -17.44
CA PRO A 227 -9.36 -5.48 -17.00
C PRO A 227 -9.05 -5.32 -15.51
N CYS A 228 -8.78 -6.45 -14.85
CA CYS A 228 -8.40 -6.52 -13.45
C CYS A 228 -7.19 -7.45 -13.30
N VAL A 229 -6.16 -6.98 -12.61
CA VAL A 229 -4.99 -7.81 -12.24
C VAL A 229 -4.80 -7.73 -10.74
N GLY A 230 -4.82 -8.88 -10.06
CA GLY A 230 -4.62 -8.97 -8.62
C GLY A 230 -3.28 -9.62 -8.26
N TRP A 231 -2.71 -9.18 -7.14
CA TRP A 231 -1.57 -9.81 -6.45
C TRP A 231 -1.73 -9.56 -4.95
N ASP A 232 -1.37 -10.53 -4.13
CA ASP A 232 -1.58 -10.48 -2.68
C ASP A 232 -2.98 -9.94 -2.33
N GLU A 233 -3.06 -8.92 -1.48
CA GLU A 233 -4.31 -8.25 -1.09
C GLU A 233 -4.60 -7.00 -1.94
N VAL A 234 -3.93 -6.84 -3.08
CA VAL A 234 -4.06 -5.67 -3.96
C VAL A 234 -4.67 -6.07 -5.28
N GLU A 235 -5.48 -5.20 -5.85
CA GLU A 235 -5.93 -5.30 -7.24
C GLU A 235 -5.82 -3.97 -7.96
N LEU A 236 -5.45 -4.08 -9.23
CA LEU A 236 -5.38 -2.98 -10.19
C LEU A 236 -6.49 -3.17 -11.21
N ARG A 237 -7.28 -2.13 -11.42
CA ARG A 237 -8.39 -2.10 -12.37
C ARG A 237 -8.23 -0.93 -13.32
N ARG A 238 -8.68 -1.09 -14.56
CA ARG A 238 -8.78 0.01 -15.52
C ARG A 238 -10.23 0.32 -15.79
N TYR A 239 -10.55 1.62 -15.76
CA TYR A 239 -11.83 2.12 -16.24
C TYR A 239 -11.58 3.34 -17.11
N ARG A 240 -12.01 3.26 -18.39
CA ARG A 240 -11.71 4.27 -19.42
C ARG A 240 -10.21 4.51 -19.54
N ASP A 241 -9.74 5.73 -19.25
CA ASP A 241 -8.33 6.10 -19.27
C ASP A 241 -7.63 5.99 -17.91
N ASP A 242 -8.34 5.63 -16.85
CA ASP A 242 -7.80 5.62 -15.50
C ASP A 242 -7.42 4.22 -15.02
N LEU A 243 -6.24 4.11 -14.42
CA LEU A 243 -5.85 3.00 -13.56
C LEU A 243 -6.22 3.29 -12.11
N HIS A 244 -6.88 2.34 -11.49
CA HIS A 244 -7.29 2.37 -10.09
C HIS A 244 -6.60 1.25 -9.33
N VAL A 245 -5.89 1.57 -8.25
CA VAL A 245 -5.33 0.58 -7.33
C VAL A 245 -6.12 0.59 -6.03
N MET A 246 -6.42 -0.59 -5.51
CA MET A 246 -7.21 -0.74 -4.29
C MET A 246 -6.90 -2.05 -3.59
N LYS A 247 -7.36 -2.21 -2.35
CA LYS A 247 -7.43 -3.52 -1.72
C LYS A 247 -8.38 -4.42 -2.51
N ARG A 248 -8.08 -5.72 -2.52
CA ARG A 248 -8.94 -6.70 -3.19
C ARG A 248 -10.33 -6.68 -2.59
N LEU A 249 -11.32 -6.43 -3.45
CA LEU A 249 -12.71 -6.45 -3.02
C LEU A 249 -13.14 -7.86 -2.62
N GLN A 250 -13.71 -7.98 -1.41
CA GLN A 250 -14.23 -9.25 -0.95
C GLN A 250 -15.49 -9.64 -1.75
N PRO A 251 -15.67 -10.91 -2.12
CA PRO A 251 -16.90 -11.39 -2.74
C PRO A 251 -18.10 -11.10 -1.83
N HIS A 252 -19.25 -10.82 -2.44
CA HIS A 252 -20.52 -10.67 -1.73
C HIS A 252 -21.64 -11.40 -2.50
N ASP A 253 -22.65 -11.82 -1.77
CA ASP A 253 -23.82 -12.46 -2.34
C ASP A 253 -24.80 -11.38 -2.85
N GLN A 254 -24.88 -11.22 -4.17
CA GLN A 254 -25.77 -10.26 -4.82
C GLN A 254 -27.25 -10.65 -4.74
N THR A 255 -27.58 -11.90 -4.41
CA THR A 255 -28.97 -12.38 -4.35
C THR A 255 -29.62 -12.14 -3.01
N GLN A 256 -28.84 -11.71 -2.01
CA GLN A 256 -29.31 -11.47 -0.66
C GLN A 256 -30.28 -10.30 -0.61
N VAL A 257 -31.35 -10.46 0.17
CA VAL A 257 -32.38 -9.44 0.41
C VAL A 257 -32.52 -9.22 1.91
N TRP A 258 -32.56 -7.98 2.33
CA TRP A 258 -32.75 -7.59 3.73
C TRP A 258 -34.02 -6.78 3.89
N ASP A 259 -34.86 -7.15 4.85
CA ASP A 259 -35.94 -6.27 5.32
C ASP A 259 -35.31 -5.14 6.17
N TRP A 260 -35.73 -3.90 5.95
CA TRP A 260 -35.14 -2.77 6.64
C TRP A 260 -36.22 -1.82 7.19
N ASP A 261 -36.16 -1.55 8.48
CA ASP A 261 -37.09 -0.66 9.18
C ASP A 261 -36.77 0.85 9.00
N THR A 262 -35.62 1.18 8.38
CA THR A 262 -35.11 2.55 8.21
C THR A 262 -34.81 3.30 9.52
N GLN A 263 -34.87 2.65 10.68
CA GLN A 263 -34.62 3.27 11.99
C GLN A 263 -33.27 2.85 12.58
N SER A 264 -32.75 1.72 12.15
CA SER A 264 -31.48 1.16 12.58
C SER A 264 -30.48 1.06 11.42
N ASP A 265 -29.19 1.10 11.76
CA ASP A 265 -28.11 0.83 10.79
C ASP A 265 -28.23 -0.59 10.26
N LEU A 266 -28.13 -0.77 8.94
CA LEU A 266 -28.13 -2.07 8.31
C LEU A 266 -26.71 -2.44 7.88
N THR A 267 -26.14 -3.48 8.49
CA THR A 267 -24.83 -4.01 8.11
C THR A 267 -24.98 -5.01 6.97
N LEU A 268 -24.40 -4.68 5.81
CA LEU A 268 -24.32 -5.55 4.65
C LEU A 268 -22.99 -6.29 4.68
N GLN A 269 -23.00 -7.61 4.91
CA GLN A 269 -21.80 -8.41 5.07
C GLN A 269 -20.78 -8.16 3.95
N THR A 270 -19.52 -7.97 4.32
CA THR A 270 -18.38 -7.74 3.40
C THR A 270 -18.48 -6.51 2.49
N VAL A 271 -19.58 -5.72 2.56
CA VAL A 271 -19.81 -4.61 1.64
C VAL A 271 -19.78 -3.26 2.34
N GLY A 272 -20.50 -3.10 3.46
CA GLY A 272 -20.56 -1.83 4.18
C GLY A 272 -21.74 -1.70 5.12
N VAL A 273 -21.98 -0.49 5.60
CA VAL A 273 -23.10 -0.15 6.50
C VAL A 273 -23.98 0.91 5.84
N LEU A 274 -25.27 0.61 5.73
CA LEU A 274 -26.29 1.53 5.26
C LEU A 274 -26.95 2.22 6.46
N ARG A 275 -27.02 3.55 6.42
CA ARG A 275 -27.62 4.38 7.49
C ARG A 275 -28.73 5.25 6.97
N ALA A 276 -29.70 5.51 7.85
CA ALA A 276 -30.76 6.47 7.62
C ALA A 276 -30.69 7.60 8.65
N THR A 277 -30.63 8.84 8.19
CA THR A 277 -30.70 10.02 9.03
C THR A 277 -32.02 10.73 8.81
N LEU A 278 -32.76 10.98 9.88
CA LEU A 278 -34.06 11.68 9.79
C LEU A 278 -33.86 13.10 9.28
N THR A 279 -34.70 13.51 8.34
CA THR A 279 -34.74 14.84 7.73
C THR A 279 -36.20 15.34 7.68
N GLU A 280 -36.43 16.62 7.41
CA GLU A 280 -37.75 17.22 7.25
C GLU A 280 -37.89 17.79 5.85
N GLY A 281 -38.95 17.45 5.18
CA GLY A 281 -39.30 17.99 3.87
C GLY A 281 -38.42 17.51 2.71
N THR A 282 -37.51 16.55 2.92
CA THR A 282 -36.62 16.04 1.88
C THR A 282 -36.27 14.57 2.10
N GLY A 283 -35.76 13.91 1.07
CA GLY A 283 -35.26 12.54 1.15
C GLY A 283 -36.35 11.49 0.95
N PHE A 284 -36.10 10.28 1.39
CA PHE A 284 -37.02 9.16 1.30
C PHE A 284 -38.11 9.29 2.38
N ARG A 285 -39.39 9.27 1.95
CA ARG A 285 -40.55 9.48 2.83
C ARG A 285 -40.56 8.45 3.99
N ALA A 286 -40.69 8.93 5.22
CA ALA A 286 -40.77 8.08 6.39
C ALA A 286 -42.11 7.31 6.47
N GLY A 287 -42.09 6.17 7.19
CA GLY A 287 -43.31 5.37 7.43
C GLY A 287 -43.78 4.49 6.26
N LEU A 288 -43.01 4.38 5.21
CA LEU A 288 -43.27 3.40 4.15
C LEU A 288 -43.08 1.99 4.67
N LYS A 289 -43.95 1.06 4.26
CA LYS A 289 -43.86 -0.37 4.62
C LYS A 289 -43.22 -1.16 3.49
N ASP A 290 -42.84 -2.40 3.81
CA ASP A 290 -42.25 -3.37 2.86
C ASP A 290 -40.98 -2.79 2.18
N VAL A 291 -40.14 -2.13 3.01
CA VAL A 291 -38.84 -1.61 2.58
C VAL A 291 -37.82 -2.74 2.62
N THR A 292 -37.21 -3.00 1.48
CA THR A 292 -36.13 -4.01 1.38
C THR A 292 -34.88 -3.40 0.79
N VAL A 293 -33.74 -3.95 1.15
CA VAL A 293 -32.44 -3.60 0.57
C VAL A 293 -31.94 -4.78 -0.25
N ARG A 294 -31.51 -4.51 -1.46
CA ARG A 294 -31.03 -5.54 -2.42
C ARG A 294 -29.83 -4.99 -3.18
N PHE A 295 -29.02 -5.87 -3.72
CA PHE A 295 -28.04 -5.47 -4.72
C PHE A 295 -28.62 -5.50 -6.12
N ARG A 296 -27.94 -4.81 -7.04
CA ARG A 296 -28.33 -4.72 -8.44
C ARG A 296 -28.35 -6.11 -9.10
N GLN A 297 -29.45 -6.43 -9.79
CA GLN A 297 -29.64 -7.67 -10.57
C GLN A 297 -29.65 -7.39 -12.09
N GLY A 298 -29.82 -6.12 -12.49
CA GLY A 298 -29.99 -5.68 -13.87
C GLY A 298 -31.43 -5.48 -14.26
N GLY A 299 -31.69 -4.49 -15.08
CA GLY A 299 -33.04 -4.14 -15.53
C GLY A 299 -33.79 -3.15 -14.63
N GLU A 300 -33.19 -2.73 -13.50
CA GLU A 300 -33.77 -1.76 -12.58
C GLU A 300 -34.03 -0.43 -13.31
N VAL A 301 -35.24 0.13 -13.10
CA VAL A 301 -35.65 1.41 -13.63
C VAL A 301 -36.22 2.28 -12.52
N CYS A 302 -36.01 3.58 -12.63
CA CYS A 302 -36.59 4.57 -11.71
C CYS A 302 -36.95 5.85 -12.44
N ARG A 303 -37.81 6.64 -11.82
CA ARG A 303 -38.12 7.99 -12.26
C ARG A 303 -37.52 8.98 -11.27
N LEU A 304 -36.62 9.81 -11.78
CA LEU A 304 -36.00 10.85 -10.98
C LEU A 304 -36.88 12.12 -10.90
N PRO A 305 -36.82 12.86 -9.80
CA PRO A 305 -37.48 14.15 -9.70
C PRO A 305 -36.95 15.07 -10.81
N ASN A 306 -37.84 15.84 -11.40
CA ASN A 306 -37.56 16.79 -12.49
C ASN A 306 -37.07 16.16 -13.82
N ARG A 307 -37.13 14.83 -13.96
CA ARG A 307 -36.87 14.13 -15.23
C ARG A 307 -38.16 13.44 -15.69
N GLY A 308 -38.76 13.92 -16.77
CA GLY A 308 -40.10 13.50 -17.25
C GLY A 308 -40.24 12.03 -17.70
N CYS A 309 -39.15 11.23 -17.72
CA CYS A 309 -39.13 9.84 -18.18
C CYS A 309 -38.49 8.89 -17.21
N GLN A 310 -38.72 7.59 -17.36
CA GLN A 310 -38.02 6.53 -16.66
C GLN A 310 -36.61 6.38 -17.21
N HIS A 311 -35.66 6.12 -16.28
CA HIS A 311 -34.26 5.86 -16.58
C HIS A 311 -33.88 4.48 -16.09
N THR A 312 -33.05 3.77 -16.86
CA THR A 312 -32.42 2.54 -16.35
C THR A 312 -31.29 2.90 -15.39
N LEU A 313 -31.15 2.18 -14.29
CA LEU A 313 -30.08 2.37 -13.31
C LEU A 313 -28.69 2.25 -13.96
N LYS A 314 -28.55 1.37 -14.97
CA LYS A 314 -27.33 1.24 -15.78
C LYS A 314 -26.90 2.57 -16.42
N ASN A 315 -27.85 3.28 -17.02
CA ASN A 315 -27.57 4.57 -17.68
C ASN A 315 -27.24 5.65 -16.67
N LEU A 316 -27.93 5.69 -15.54
CA LEU A 316 -27.67 6.64 -14.45
C LEU A 316 -26.26 6.43 -13.86
N PHE A 317 -25.89 5.20 -13.56
CA PHE A 317 -24.53 4.89 -13.07
C PHE A 317 -23.44 5.23 -14.09
N TRP A 318 -23.75 5.11 -15.39
CA TRP A 318 -22.82 5.54 -16.43
C TRP A 318 -22.71 7.09 -16.51
N GLU A 319 -23.83 7.79 -16.41
CA GLU A 319 -23.91 9.27 -16.39
C GLU A 319 -23.15 9.84 -15.17
N TRP A 320 -23.30 9.22 -14.00
CA TRP A 320 -22.66 9.65 -12.76
C TRP A 320 -21.23 9.10 -12.60
N ASN A 321 -20.67 8.47 -13.63
CA ASN A 321 -19.31 7.91 -13.62
C ASN A 321 -19.05 6.90 -12.49
N VAL A 322 -20.09 6.18 -12.02
CA VAL A 322 -19.92 5.12 -11.01
C VAL A 322 -19.04 4.03 -11.60
N LEU A 323 -18.01 3.64 -10.84
CA LEU A 323 -17.04 2.64 -11.28
C LEU A 323 -17.70 1.26 -11.43
N PRO A 324 -17.39 0.48 -12.48
CA PRO A 324 -18.07 -0.79 -12.76
C PRO A 324 -18.10 -1.76 -11.57
N TRP A 325 -17.03 -1.82 -10.80
CA TRP A 325 -16.91 -2.72 -9.64
C TRP A 325 -17.62 -2.22 -8.38
N GLU A 326 -18.04 -0.96 -8.35
CA GLU A 326 -18.85 -0.40 -7.28
C GLU A 326 -20.35 -0.58 -7.55
N ARG A 327 -20.76 -0.60 -8.82
CA ARG A 327 -22.19 -0.64 -9.23
C ARG A 327 -22.97 -1.79 -8.61
N ASP A 328 -22.34 -2.95 -8.50
CA ASP A 328 -22.95 -4.17 -7.98
C ASP A 328 -22.81 -4.27 -6.45
N ARG A 329 -22.13 -3.30 -5.81
CA ARG A 329 -21.92 -3.18 -4.36
C ARG A 329 -22.72 -2.04 -3.72
N ILE A 330 -23.32 -1.17 -4.54
CA ILE A 330 -24.21 -0.12 -4.04
C ILE A 330 -25.51 -0.77 -3.61
N PRO A 331 -25.91 -0.63 -2.31
CA PRO A 331 -27.21 -1.12 -1.87
C PRO A 331 -28.33 -0.31 -2.51
N LEU A 332 -29.36 -0.99 -2.95
CA LEU A 332 -30.56 -0.39 -3.55
C LEU A 332 -31.74 -0.58 -2.61
N VAL A 333 -32.44 0.50 -2.32
CA VAL A 333 -33.64 0.47 -1.48
C VAL A 333 -34.87 0.30 -2.35
N PHE A 334 -35.68 -0.69 -2.04
CA PHE A 334 -36.95 -0.98 -2.71
C PHE A 334 -38.13 -0.81 -1.76
N VAL A 335 -39.27 -0.41 -2.29
CA VAL A 335 -40.55 -0.50 -1.62
C VAL A 335 -41.38 -1.49 -2.45
N ALA A 336 -41.71 -2.62 -1.85
CA ALA A 336 -42.19 -3.81 -2.58
C ALA A 336 -41.19 -4.17 -3.70
N ASP A 337 -41.63 -4.10 -4.98
CA ASP A 337 -40.78 -4.42 -6.13
C ASP A 337 -40.28 -3.18 -6.89
N SER A 338 -40.56 -1.97 -6.38
CA SER A 338 -40.18 -0.73 -7.04
C SER A 338 -38.89 -0.15 -6.47
N LEU A 339 -37.90 0.14 -7.33
CA LEU A 339 -36.67 0.81 -6.94
C LEU A 339 -36.96 2.22 -6.42
N ALA A 340 -36.74 2.42 -5.13
CA ALA A 340 -37.10 3.65 -4.41
C ALA A 340 -35.92 4.58 -4.18
N ALA A 341 -34.73 4.05 -3.91
CA ALA A 341 -33.54 4.88 -3.73
C ALA A 341 -32.23 4.13 -3.99
N ALA A 342 -31.20 4.87 -4.33
CA ALA A 342 -29.80 4.44 -4.22
C ALA A 342 -29.07 5.43 -3.30
N PRO A 343 -28.57 4.99 -2.14
CA PRO A 343 -27.91 5.85 -1.15
C PRO A 343 -26.77 6.67 -1.76
N GLY A 344 -26.75 7.96 -1.47
CA GLY A 344 -25.78 8.90 -2.02
C GLY A 344 -26.01 9.34 -3.47
N TYR A 345 -26.99 8.76 -4.16
CA TYR A 345 -27.27 9.08 -5.58
C TYR A 345 -28.66 9.68 -5.81
N PHE A 346 -29.74 9.01 -5.39
CA PHE A 346 -31.07 9.50 -5.62
C PHE A 346 -32.10 8.86 -4.69
N VAL A 347 -33.24 9.56 -4.58
CA VAL A 347 -34.57 9.03 -4.20
C VAL A 347 -35.50 9.19 -5.38
N ALA A 348 -36.22 8.12 -5.75
CA ALA A 348 -37.16 8.17 -6.87
C ALA A 348 -38.40 9.03 -6.52
N GLU A 349 -38.95 9.76 -7.52
CA GLU A 349 -39.98 10.78 -7.37
C GLU A 349 -41.19 10.30 -6.54
N ALA A 350 -41.65 9.07 -6.75
CA ALA A 350 -42.81 8.49 -6.05
C ALA A 350 -42.59 8.27 -4.53
N PHE A 351 -41.35 8.23 -4.08
CA PHE A 351 -40.97 7.89 -2.69
C PHE A 351 -40.36 9.07 -1.95
N MET A 352 -40.36 10.25 -2.52
CA MET A 352 -39.87 11.46 -1.87
C MET A 352 -40.83 11.94 -0.78
N ALA A 353 -40.26 12.50 0.29
CA ALA A 353 -41.03 13.23 1.30
C ALA A 353 -41.51 14.58 0.73
N ALA A 354 -42.77 14.96 1.03
CA ALA A 354 -43.26 16.29 0.74
C ALA A 354 -42.68 17.33 1.72
N ALA A 355 -42.79 18.61 1.39
CA ALA A 355 -42.17 19.73 2.12
C ALA A 355 -42.40 19.75 3.64
N ASN A 356 -43.51 19.16 4.14
CA ASN A 356 -43.87 19.11 5.55
C ASN A 356 -43.92 17.68 6.11
N GLU A 357 -43.32 16.73 5.42
CA GLU A 357 -43.29 15.33 5.84
C GLU A 357 -41.87 14.94 6.36
N PRO A 358 -41.82 14.05 7.36
CA PRO A 358 -40.55 13.47 7.76
C PRO A 358 -40.00 12.58 6.62
N GLY A 359 -38.69 12.68 6.42
CA GLY A 359 -37.99 11.90 5.42
C GLY A 359 -36.68 11.31 5.99
N TYR A 360 -36.02 10.49 5.20
CA TYR A 360 -34.70 9.94 5.51
C TYR A 360 -33.71 10.29 4.43
N HIS A 361 -32.54 10.73 4.85
CA HIS A 361 -31.36 10.76 4.01
C HIS A 361 -30.57 9.46 4.20
N PHE A 362 -30.31 8.74 3.12
CA PHE A 362 -29.56 7.49 3.16
C PHE A 362 -28.08 7.73 2.85
N SER A 363 -27.20 7.24 3.71
CA SER A 363 -25.76 7.18 3.49
C SER A 363 -25.28 5.73 3.51
N PHE A 364 -24.27 5.45 2.71
CA PHE A 364 -23.64 4.14 2.65
C PHE A 364 -22.13 4.28 2.86
N ASP A 365 -21.61 3.61 3.87
CA ASP A 365 -20.19 3.56 4.22
C ASP A 365 -19.64 2.19 3.81
N PRO A 366 -18.93 2.07 2.68
CA PRO A 366 -18.33 0.81 2.26
C PRO A 366 -17.21 0.40 3.21
N PHE A 367 -17.04 -0.91 3.43
CA PHE A 367 -15.87 -1.42 4.12
C PHE A 367 -14.61 -1.27 3.26
N PRO A 368 -13.45 -0.98 3.91
CA PRO A 368 -12.17 -0.72 3.25
C PRO A 368 -11.59 -1.96 2.54
#